data_39cfb59500d4e658fa7b26385496f6ef
#
_entry.id   39cfb59500d4e658fa7b26385496f6ef
#
_cell.length_a   1.000
_cell.length_b   1.000
_cell.length_c   1.000
_cell.angle_alpha   90.00
_cell.angle_beta   90.00
_cell.angle_gamma   90.00
#
_symmetry.space_group_name_H-M   'P 1'
#
loop_
_entity.id
_entity.type
_entity.pdbx_description
1 polymer ?
#
loop_
_entity_poly.entity_id
_entity_poly.type
_entity_poly.pdbx_seq_one_letter_code
_entity_poly.pdbx_strand_id
1 'polypeptide(L)'
;MTILVIAEHDNKVLAPATLNTVAAAAKIGGDIHVLVAGQGAGPVAEAAAKIAGVSKVLNADNAAYAHHLPENVAPLVAELGKNYSHILAAATSNGKNILPRVAAALDVDQISEIISVESADTFKRPIYAGNAIATVQSTAAIKVITVRATGFDPVAAEGGSAAVEAVGAAHDAGTSSFVSEELAKSDRPELTAAKIVVSGGRGMQNGDNFKHLYALADKLGAAVGASRAAVDAGFVPNDMQVGQTGKIVAPQLYIAVGISGAIQHLAGMKDSKVIVAINKDEEAPIFQVADYGLVADLFEAVPELEKLV
;
A
#
# COMPACT_ATOMS: atom_id res chain seq x y z
N MET A 1 -14.45 0.76 23.07
CA MET A 1 -13.18 0.96 22.33
C MET A 1 -13.55 1.42 20.95
N THR A 2 -13.01 2.55 20.51
CA THR A 2 -13.33 3.15 19.22
C THR A 2 -12.05 3.35 18.43
N ILE A 3 -12.05 2.98 17.16
CA ILE A 3 -10.92 2.96 16.25
C ILE A 3 -11.15 3.98 15.15
N LEU A 4 -10.16 4.83 14.86
CA LEU A 4 -10.15 5.74 13.73
C LEU A 4 -9.30 5.15 12.60
N VAL A 5 -9.89 4.92 11.46
CA VAL A 5 -9.20 4.53 10.23
C VAL A 5 -9.13 5.73 9.30
N ILE A 6 -7.94 6.10 8.86
CA ILE A 6 -7.75 7.16 7.88
C ILE A 6 -7.89 6.55 6.50
N ALA A 7 -8.89 7.00 5.75
CA ALA A 7 -9.09 6.57 4.36
C ALA A 7 -7.98 7.11 3.47
N GLU A 8 -7.49 6.28 2.56
CA GLU A 8 -6.66 6.69 1.43
C GLU A 8 -7.53 6.81 0.18
N HIS A 9 -7.39 7.91 -0.56
CA HIS A 9 -8.22 8.21 -1.73
C HIS A 9 -7.61 9.34 -2.57
N ASP A 10 -8.16 9.53 -3.77
CA ASP A 10 -7.79 10.63 -4.70
C ASP A 10 -8.87 11.73 -4.77
N ASN A 11 -9.69 11.90 -3.73
CA ASN A 11 -10.90 12.73 -3.64
C ASN A 11 -12.10 12.20 -4.45
N LYS A 12 -11.95 11.17 -5.27
CA LYS A 12 -13.02 10.60 -6.12
C LYS A 12 -13.25 9.12 -5.82
N VAL A 13 -12.17 8.37 -5.64
CA VAL A 13 -12.19 6.93 -5.48
C VAL A 13 -11.44 6.53 -4.20
N LEU A 14 -12.07 5.67 -3.43
CA LEU A 14 -11.48 5.07 -2.24
C LEU A 14 -10.39 4.06 -2.66
N ALA A 15 -9.20 4.19 -2.10
CA ALA A 15 -8.11 3.25 -2.38
C ALA A 15 -8.36 1.87 -1.72
N PRO A 16 -8.11 0.76 -2.42
CA PRO A 16 -8.33 -0.59 -1.90
C PRO A 16 -7.64 -0.89 -0.57
N ALA A 17 -6.47 -0.29 -0.32
CA ALA A 17 -5.73 -0.45 0.93
C ALA A 17 -6.51 0.00 2.18
N THR A 18 -7.51 0.86 2.02
CA THR A 18 -8.44 1.23 3.11
C THR A 18 -9.24 0.02 3.58
N LEU A 19 -9.69 -0.87 2.68
CA LEU A 19 -10.46 -2.07 3.04
C LEU A 19 -9.62 -3.05 3.88
N ASN A 20 -8.33 -3.18 3.55
CA ASN A 20 -7.37 -3.99 4.33
C ASN A 20 -7.12 -3.39 5.71
N THR A 21 -7.08 -2.05 5.80
CA THR A 21 -6.91 -1.33 7.07
C THR A 21 -8.15 -1.50 7.96
N VAL A 22 -9.36 -1.44 7.39
CA VAL A 22 -10.60 -1.75 8.12
C VAL A 22 -10.62 -3.20 8.59
N ALA A 23 -10.10 -4.15 7.80
CA ALA A 23 -9.96 -5.55 8.22
C ALA A 23 -9.06 -5.71 9.44
N ALA A 24 -7.94 -4.98 9.48
CA ALA A 24 -7.08 -4.94 10.67
C ALA A 24 -7.80 -4.33 11.88
N ALA A 25 -8.54 -3.23 11.70
CA ALA A 25 -9.34 -2.61 12.73
C ALA A 25 -10.42 -3.58 13.27
N ALA A 26 -11.09 -4.33 12.40
CA ALA A 26 -12.07 -5.33 12.81
C ALA A 26 -11.47 -6.45 13.68
N LYS A 27 -10.21 -6.85 13.40
CA LYS A 27 -9.49 -7.84 14.23
C LYS A 27 -9.10 -7.27 15.61
N ILE A 28 -8.86 -5.97 15.73
CA ILE A 28 -8.64 -5.31 17.04
C ILE A 28 -9.94 -5.32 17.86
N GLY A 29 -11.07 -5.11 17.18
CA GLY A 29 -12.41 -5.09 17.78
C GLY A 29 -12.84 -3.71 18.28
N GLY A 30 -14.15 -3.49 18.35
CA GLY A 30 -14.78 -2.21 18.74
C GLY A 30 -15.40 -1.47 17.55
N ASP A 31 -15.84 -0.24 17.80
CA ASP A 31 -16.47 0.59 16.77
C ASP A 31 -15.43 1.17 15.83
N ILE A 32 -15.67 1.06 14.53
CA ILE A 32 -14.77 1.54 13.49
C ILE A 32 -15.35 2.79 12.86
N HIS A 33 -14.64 3.90 12.99
CA HIS A 33 -14.93 5.15 12.30
C HIS A 33 -13.89 5.36 11.18
N VAL A 34 -14.34 5.82 10.03
CA VAL A 34 -13.46 6.13 8.90
C VAL A 34 -13.41 7.64 8.70
N LEU A 35 -12.21 8.22 8.70
CA LEU A 35 -11.98 9.61 8.35
C LEU A 35 -11.68 9.74 6.87
N VAL A 36 -12.45 10.55 6.19
CA VAL A 36 -12.22 11.01 4.81
C VAL A 36 -11.87 12.50 4.87
N ALA A 37 -10.63 12.84 4.58
CA ALA A 37 -10.14 14.22 4.56
C ALA A 37 -9.72 14.59 3.14
N GLY A 38 -10.43 15.52 2.49
CA GLY A 38 -10.20 15.88 1.11
C GLY A 38 -10.95 17.15 0.70
N GLN A 39 -11.04 17.40 -0.59
CA GLN A 39 -11.88 18.44 -1.16
C GLN A 39 -12.81 17.82 -2.22
N GLY A 40 -14.12 18.03 -2.06
CA GLY A 40 -15.12 17.39 -2.90
C GLY A 40 -15.15 15.87 -2.72
N ALA A 41 -14.73 15.36 -1.57
CA ALA A 41 -14.58 13.94 -1.27
C ALA A 41 -15.90 13.25 -0.83
N GLY A 42 -17.04 13.88 -1.04
CA GLY A 42 -18.37 13.30 -0.76
C GLY A 42 -18.55 11.89 -1.32
N PRO A 43 -18.24 11.61 -2.60
CA PRO A 43 -18.34 10.26 -3.16
C PRO A 43 -17.50 9.21 -2.44
N VAL A 44 -16.32 9.62 -1.94
CA VAL A 44 -15.44 8.74 -1.14
C VAL A 44 -16.07 8.46 0.23
N ALA A 45 -16.64 9.48 0.87
CA ALA A 45 -17.34 9.32 2.15
C ALA A 45 -18.56 8.39 2.02
N GLU A 46 -19.30 8.49 0.92
CA GLU A 46 -20.41 7.57 0.61
C GLU A 46 -19.92 6.14 0.36
N ALA A 47 -18.81 5.97 -0.35
CA ALA A 47 -18.19 4.65 -0.54
C ALA A 47 -17.70 4.06 0.80
N ALA A 48 -17.03 4.88 1.63
CA ALA A 48 -16.59 4.45 2.95
C ALA A 48 -17.74 4.06 3.88
N ALA A 49 -18.90 4.70 3.77
CA ALA A 49 -20.11 4.37 4.54
C ALA A 49 -20.70 3.00 4.21
N LYS A 50 -20.43 2.49 3.01
CA LYS A 50 -20.87 1.17 2.56
C LYS A 50 -19.96 0.03 2.98
N ILE A 51 -18.77 0.31 3.48
CA ILE A 51 -17.81 -0.73 3.89
C ILE A 51 -18.38 -1.55 5.05
N ALA A 52 -18.32 -2.87 4.91
CA ALA A 52 -18.77 -3.78 5.95
C ALA A 52 -17.98 -3.56 7.26
N GLY A 53 -18.71 -3.40 8.39
CA GLY A 53 -18.12 -3.22 9.72
C GLY A 53 -17.80 -1.77 10.10
N VAL A 54 -17.92 -0.81 9.20
CA VAL A 54 -17.81 0.62 9.52
C VAL A 54 -19.10 1.10 10.18
N SER A 55 -18.98 1.77 11.33
CA SER A 55 -20.12 2.30 12.10
C SER A 55 -20.37 3.79 11.87
N LYS A 56 -19.33 4.55 11.47
CA LYS A 56 -19.43 5.99 11.21
C LYS A 56 -18.36 6.43 10.20
N VAL A 57 -18.69 7.42 9.38
CA VAL A 57 -17.72 8.14 8.52
C VAL A 57 -17.66 9.60 8.95
N LEU A 58 -16.45 10.08 9.17
CA LEU A 58 -16.15 11.49 9.41
C LEU A 58 -15.67 12.09 8.09
N ASN A 59 -16.42 13.05 7.54
CA ASN A 59 -16.07 13.73 6.30
C ASN A 59 -15.54 15.13 6.57
N ALA A 60 -14.23 15.33 6.44
CA ALA A 60 -13.55 16.62 6.54
C ALA A 60 -13.34 17.17 5.12
N ASP A 61 -14.38 17.77 4.55
CA ASP A 61 -14.35 18.35 3.21
C ASP A 61 -13.90 19.79 3.27
N ASN A 62 -12.64 20.05 2.94
CA ASN A 62 -12.04 21.38 2.98
C ASN A 62 -10.89 21.50 1.97
N ALA A 63 -10.70 22.72 1.41
CA ALA A 63 -9.63 23.01 0.47
C ALA A 63 -8.22 22.76 1.05
N ALA A 64 -8.04 22.90 2.37
CA ALA A 64 -6.78 22.58 3.05
C ALA A 64 -6.36 21.12 2.89
N TYR A 65 -7.29 20.22 2.58
CA TYR A 65 -7.05 18.79 2.43
C TYR A 65 -7.05 18.31 0.96
N ALA A 66 -7.18 19.23 0.00
CA ALA A 66 -7.33 18.92 -1.44
C ALA A 66 -6.22 17.99 -1.98
N HIS A 67 -5.00 18.18 -1.51
CA HIS A 67 -3.81 17.43 -1.95
C HIS A 67 -3.22 16.54 -0.85
N HIS A 68 -3.98 16.27 0.22
CA HIS A 68 -3.60 15.39 1.34
C HIS A 68 -2.23 15.73 1.95
N LEU A 69 -1.86 17.02 1.98
CA LEU A 69 -0.60 17.47 2.58
C LEU A 69 -0.51 16.98 4.03
N PRO A 70 0.53 16.23 4.39
CA PRO A 70 0.62 15.65 5.75
C PRO A 70 0.65 16.71 6.84
N GLU A 71 1.18 17.90 6.53
CA GLU A 71 1.23 19.06 7.42
C GLU A 71 -0.17 19.55 7.81
N ASN A 72 -1.16 19.33 6.95
CA ASN A 72 -2.54 19.73 7.18
C ASN A 72 -3.39 18.57 7.74
N VAL A 73 -3.19 17.35 7.20
CA VAL A 73 -3.97 16.16 7.61
C VAL A 73 -3.57 15.67 9.01
N ALA A 74 -2.27 15.66 9.35
CA ALA A 74 -1.83 15.13 10.64
C ALA A 74 -2.38 15.91 11.86
N PRO A 75 -2.47 17.26 11.86
CA PRO A 75 -3.13 18.00 12.94
C PRO A 75 -4.61 17.66 13.11
N LEU A 76 -5.35 17.50 12.02
CA LEU A 76 -6.75 17.06 12.05
C LEU A 76 -6.87 15.69 12.73
N VAL A 77 -6.03 14.73 12.29
CA VAL A 77 -6.03 13.37 12.84
C VAL A 77 -5.65 13.38 14.32
N ALA A 78 -4.66 14.19 14.72
CA ALA A 78 -4.24 14.31 16.13
C ALA A 78 -5.33 14.93 16.99
N GLU A 79 -6.07 15.92 16.50
CA GLU A 79 -7.19 16.53 17.20
C GLU A 79 -8.31 15.50 17.44
N LEU A 80 -8.79 14.85 16.37
CA LEU A 80 -9.85 13.84 16.46
C LEU A 80 -9.41 12.63 17.27
N GLY A 81 -8.16 12.21 17.07
CA GLY A 81 -7.54 11.00 17.63
C GLY A 81 -7.56 10.93 19.16
N LYS A 82 -7.65 12.08 19.85
CA LYS A 82 -7.76 12.14 21.30
C LYS A 82 -9.00 11.40 21.86
N ASN A 83 -10.00 11.19 21.02
CA ASN A 83 -11.23 10.49 21.37
C ASN A 83 -11.22 9.00 20.98
N TYR A 84 -10.09 8.49 20.48
CA TYR A 84 -9.96 7.14 19.97
C TYR A 84 -8.88 6.36 20.74
N SER A 85 -9.07 5.07 20.83
CA SER A 85 -8.06 4.17 21.42
C SER A 85 -7.01 3.73 20.39
N HIS A 86 -7.37 3.74 19.12
CA HIS A 86 -6.50 3.34 18.01
C HIS A 86 -6.69 4.28 16.82
N ILE A 87 -5.60 4.57 16.14
CA ILE A 87 -5.57 5.35 14.89
C ILE A 87 -4.80 4.54 13.87
N LEU A 88 -5.46 4.14 12.79
CA LEU A 88 -4.90 3.28 11.76
C LEU A 88 -4.87 3.98 10.41
N ALA A 89 -3.80 3.74 9.65
CA ALA A 89 -3.74 4.03 8.20
C ALA A 89 -3.03 2.89 7.47
N ALA A 90 -3.28 2.75 6.17
CA ALA A 90 -2.49 1.85 5.33
C ALA A 90 -1.01 2.26 5.35
N ALA A 91 -0.10 1.29 5.30
CA ALA A 91 1.35 1.53 5.26
C ALA A 91 1.82 1.92 3.84
N THR A 92 1.11 2.82 3.20
CA THR A 92 1.46 3.48 1.93
C THR A 92 2.37 4.69 2.19
N SER A 93 2.84 5.34 1.15
CA SER A 93 3.63 6.56 1.28
C SER A 93 2.89 7.65 2.07
N ASN A 94 1.58 7.79 1.86
CA ASN A 94 0.73 8.73 2.60
C ASN A 94 0.63 8.38 4.08
N GLY A 95 0.23 7.15 4.41
CA GLY A 95 0.10 6.72 5.80
C GLY A 95 1.43 6.80 6.57
N LYS A 96 2.54 6.43 5.91
CA LYS A 96 3.90 6.54 6.46
C LYS A 96 4.39 7.98 6.66
N ASN A 97 3.78 8.94 5.97
CA ASN A 97 4.10 10.36 6.15
C ASN A 97 3.18 11.01 7.20
N ILE A 98 1.91 10.63 7.26
CA ILE A 98 0.93 11.22 8.18
C ILE A 98 1.09 10.69 9.61
N LEU A 99 1.10 9.36 9.80
CA LEU A 99 0.99 8.76 11.13
C LEU A 99 2.17 9.04 12.08
N PRO A 100 3.44 9.10 11.64
CA PRO A 100 4.53 9.50 12.54
C PRO A 100 4.36 10.91 13.11
N ARG A 101 3.78 11.82 12.32
CA ARG A 101 3.47 13.19 12.77
C ARG A 101 2.35 13.19 13.80
N VAL A 102 1.33 12.34 13.58
CA VAL A 102 0.23 12.14 14.55
C VAL A 102 0.75 11.56 15.85
N ALA A 103 1.58 10.53 15.79
CA ALA A 103 2.19 9.91 16.97
C ALA A 103 3.01 10.92 17.78
N ALA A 104 3.85 11.72 17.11
CA ALA A 104 4.62 12.77 17.74
C ALA A 104 3.74 13.86 18.36
N ALA A 105 2.65 14.26 17.69
CA ALA A 105 1.72 15.28 18.20
C ALA A 105 0.92 14.79 19.42
N LEU A 106 0.70 13.47 19.53
CA LEU A 106 0.01 12.85 20.66
C LEU A 106 0.96 12.36 21.76
N ASP A 107 2.28 12.49 21.55
CA ASP A 107 3.33 12.00 22.45
C ASP A 107 3.20 10.49 22.75
N VAL A 108 3.01 9.69 21.71
CA VAL A 108 2.91 8.23 21.77
C VAL A 108 3.82 7.55 20.75
N ASP A 109 4.12 6.28 20.98
CA ASP A 109 4.83 5.44 20.00
C ASP A 109 3.95 5.10 18.79
N GLN A 110 4.61 4.80 17.66
CA GLN A 110 3.96 4.26 16.46
C GLN A 110 4.37 2.81 16.25
N ILE A 111 3.37 1.96 15.97
CA ILE A 111 3.60 0.57 15.54
C ILE A 111 3.50 0.52 14.02
N SER A 112 4.64 0.35 13.35
CA SER A 112 4.71 0.44 11.89
C SER A 112 4.52 -0.91 11.21
N GLU A 113 3.73 -0.93 10.13
CA GLU A 113 3.59 -2.05 9.19
C GLU A 113 3.17 -3.37 9.83
N ILE A 114 2.12 -3.33 10.65
CA ILE A 114 1.60 -4.57 11.23
C ILE A 114 1.08 -5.53 10.14
N ILE A 115 1.29 -6.83 10.37
CA ILE A 115 0.81 -7.93 9.51
C ILE A 115 -0.15 -8.86 10.24
N SER A 116 -0.27 -8.73 11.57
CA SER A 116 -1.20 -9.50 12.40
C SER A 116 -1.57 -8.73 13.64
N VAL A 117 -2.78 -8.97 14.13
CA VAL A 117 -3.32 -8.51 15.41
C VAL A 117 -3.43 -9.70 16.33
N GLU A 118 -2.72 -9.69 17.46
CA GLU A 118 -2.77 -10.74 18.48
C GLU A 118 -3.76 -10.35 19.60
N SER A 119 -3.80 -9.06 19.93
CA SER A 119 -4.76 -8.47 20.86
C SER A 119 -4.92 -6.97 20.55
N ALA A 120 -5.72 -6.24 21.36
CA ALA A 120 -5.91 -4.80 21.18
C ALA A 120 -4.63 -3.98 21.38
N ASP A 121 -3.59 -4.53 21.99
CA ASP A 121 -2.33 -3.85 22.28
C ASP A 121 -1.10 -4.57 21.74
N THR A 122 -1.26 -5.76 21.15
CA THR A 122 -0.16 -6.63 20.72
C THR A 122 -0.30 -7.00 19.26
N PHE A 123 0.78 -6.80 18.51
CA PHE A 123 0.80 -6.88 17.05
C PHE A 123 2.06 -7.58 16.56
N LYS A 124 1.99 -8.19 15.37
CA LYS A 124 3.17 -8.70 14.67
C LYS A 124 3.55 -7.78 13.52
N ARG A 125 4.84 -7.54 13.38
CA ARG A 125 5.39 -6.72 12.30
C ARG A 125 6.71 -7.28 11.78
N PRO A 126 7.00 -7.16 10.48
CA PRO A 126 8.30 -7.54 9.93
C PRO A 126 9.38 -6.53 10.33
N ILE A 127 10.58 -7.04 10.60
CA ILE A 127 11.80 -6.28 10.82
C ILE A 127 12.93 -6.89 9.99
N TYR A 128 14.08 -6.22 9.86
CA TYR A 128 15.21 -6.67 9.02
C TYR A 128 14.77 -7.05 7.59
N ALA A 129 14.05 -6.13 6.92
CA ALA A 129 13.49 -6.35 5.58
C ALA A 129 12.60 -7.61 5.47
N GLY A 130 11.95 -7.98 6.57
CA GLY A 130 11.06 -9.13 6.64
C GLY A 130 11.74 -10.47 6.94
N ASN A 131 13.02 -10.48 7.25
CA ASN A 131 13.72 -11.72 7.66
C ASN A 131 13.37 -12.16 9.09
N ALA A 132 12.81 -11.27 9.89
CA ALA A 132 12.30 -11.57 11.21
C ALA A 132 10.92 -10.94 11.42
N ILE A 133 10.09 -11.60 12.22
CA ILE A 133 8.78 -11.11 12.65
C ILE A 133 8.87 -10.79 14.14
N ALA A 134 8.71 -9.52 14.49
CA ALA A 134 8.63 -9.09 15.87
C ALA A 134 7.18 -9.09 16.35
N THR A 135 6.95 -9.63 17.54
CA THR A 135 5.72 -9.39 18.31
C THR A 135 5.97 -8.21 19.20
N VAL A 136 5.18 -7.16 19.07
CA VAL A 136 5.33 -5.90 19.81
C VAL A 136 4.05 -5.61 20.58
N GLN A 137 4.20 -5.13 21.82
CA GLN A 137 3.10 -4.66 22.65
C GLN A 137 3.30 -3.17 22.96
N SER A 138 2.26 -2.36 22.75
CA SER A 138 2.25 -0.95 23.13
C SER A 138 1.42 -0.73 24.38
N THR A 139 1.98 -0.04 25.36
CA THR A 139 1.30 0.37 26.59
C THR A 139 0.72 1.79 26.48
N ALA A 140 0.92 2.47 25.35
CA ALA A 140 0.39 3.82 25.12
C ALA A 140 -1.14 3.84 25.24
N ALA A 141 -1.71 4.95 25.71
CA ALA A 141 -3.17 5.10 25.80
C ALA A 141 -3.83 5.07 24.41
N ILE A 142 -3.18 5.67 23.41
CA ILE A 142 -3.63 5.69 22.03
C ILE A 142 -2.58 4.95 21.19
N LYS A 143 -2.99 3.91 20.44
CA LYS A 143 -2.12 3.16 19.54
C LYS A 143 -2.17 3.78 18.15
N VAL A 144 -1.05 4.26 17.66
CA VAL A 144 -0.90 4.78 16.28
C VAL A 144 -0.24 3.72 15.42
N ILE A 145 -0.92 3.25 14.37
CA ILE A 145 -0.58 2.01 13.69
C ILE A 145 -0.63 2.19 12.17
N THR A 146 0.45 1.85 11.46
CA THR A 146 0.35 1.63 10.02
C THR A 146 0.16 0.14 9.71
N VAL A 147 -0.75 -0.15 8.78
CA VAL A 147 -1.19 -1.50 8.42
C VAL A 147 -0.59 -1.90 7.08
N ARG A 148 0.15 -2.98 7.02
CA ARG A 148 0.60 -3.57 5.75
C ARG A 148 -0.60 -4.24 5.08
N ALA A 149 -1.07 -3.67 3.96
CA ALA A 149 -2.29 -4.14 3.29
C ALA A 149 -2.22 -5.63 2.90
N THR A 150 -1.03 -6.11 2.49
CA THR A 150 -0.82 -7.52 2.12
C THR A 150 -0.92 -8.52 3.28
N GLY A 151 -0.95 -8.06 4.53
CA GLY A 151 -1.11 -8.90 5.72
C GLY A 151 -2.57 -9.17 6.11
N PHE A 152 -3.52 -8.52 5.46
CA PHE A 152 -4.94 -8.61 5.80
C PHE A 152 -5.79 -8.73 4.54
N ASP A 153 -6.65 -9.73 4.47
CA ASP A 153 -7.65 -9.80 3.40
C ASP A 153 -8.63 -8.62 3.54
N PRO A 154 -8.99 -7.95 2.42
CA PRO A 154 -9.88 -6.79 2.48
C PRO A 154 -11.28 -7.19 2.96
N VAL A 155 -11.92 -6.33 3.75
CA VAL A 155 -13.35 -6.46 4.02
C VAL A 155 -14.17 -6.19 2.76
N ALA A 156 -15.45 -6.60 2.76
CA ALA A 156 -16.34 -6.28 1.66
C ALA A 156 -16.52 -4.75 1.57
N ALA A 157 -16.39 -4.21 0.36
CA ALA A 157 -16.57 -2.78 0.08
C ALA A 157 -18.04 -2.34 0.23
N GLU A 158 -18.95 -3.31 0.28
CA GLU A 158 -20.39 -3.08 0.46
C GLU A 158 -20.94 -3.95 1.58
N GLY A 159 -22.15 -3.62 2.04
CA GLY A 159 -22.85 -4.31 3.14
C GLY A 159 -22.93 -3.48 4.43
N GLY A 160 -22.24 -2.33 4.49
CA GLY A 160 -22.39 -1.32 5.55
C GLY A 160 -23.44 -0.26 5.20
N SER A 161 -23.81 0.52 6.22
CA SER A 161 -24.74 1.66 6.11
C SER A 161 -24.42 2.71 7.17
N ALA A 162 -23.15 3.06 7.30
CA ALA A 162 -22.67 4.00 8.30
C ALA A 162 -23.20 5.43 8.05
N ALA A 163 -23.48 6.16 9.11
CA ALA A 163 -23.79 7.58 9.00
C ALA A 163 -22.54 8.38 8.61
N VAL A 164 -22.72 9.34 7.69
CA VAL A 164 -21.68 10.30 7.33
C VAL A 164 -21.89 11.58 8.14
N GLU A 165 -20.88 11.98 8.90
CA GLU A 165 -20.88 13.17 9.75
C GLU A 165 -19.84 14.16 9.22
N ALA A 166 -20.24 15.43 9.03
CA ALA A 166 -19.34 16.46 8.59
C ALA A 166 -18.42 16.91 9.74
N VAL A 167 -17.12 17.04 9.45
CA VAL A 167 -16.12 17.60 10.35
C VAL A 167 -15.72 18.97 9.85
N GLY A 168 -16.03 20.01 10.64
CA GLY A 168 -15.78 21.40 10.27
C GLY A 168 -14.35 21.89 10.54
N ALA A 169 -13.50 21.07 11.17
CA ALA A 169 -12.13 21.46 11.48
C ALA A 169 -11.29 21.58 10.20
N ALA A 170 -10.63 22.73 10.04
CA ALA A 170 -9.72 23.00 8.95
C ALA A 170 -8.36 23.35 9.52
N HIS A 171 -7.32 22.62 9.12
CA HIS A 171 -5.94 22.87 9.50
C HIS A 171 -5.14 23.18 8.24
N ASP A 172 -4.62 24.39 8.17
CA ASP A 172 -3.64 24.81 7.16
C ASP A 172 -2.39 25.32 7.89
N ALA A 173 -1.35 24.51 7.87
CA ALA A 173 -0.09 24.83 8.53
C ALA A 173 0.69 25.93 7.83
N GLY A 174 0.41 26.21 6.55
CA GLY A 174 1.12 27.19 5.73
C GLY A 174 2.62 26.91 5.54
N THR A 175 3.09 25.70 5.92
CA THR A 175 4.52 25.33 5.88
C THR A 175 4.92 24.65 4.58
N SER A 176 3.95 24.13 3.84
CA SER A 176 4.12 23.52 2.53
C SER A 176 2.96 23.90 1.61
N SER A 177 3.19 23.80 0.31
CA SER A 177 2.14 24.03 -0.69
C SER A 177 2.29 23.00 -1.82
N PHE A 178 1.16 22.59 -2.37
CA PHE A 178 1.16 21.76 -3.57
C PHE A 178 1.59 22.61 -4.77
N VAL A 179 2.50 22.07 -5.59
CA VAL A 179 2.97 22.74 -6.81
C VAL A 179 2.42 22.01 -8.03
N SER A 180 2.71 20.73 -8.14
CA SER A 180 2.24 19.88 -9.25
C SER A 180 2.46 18.40 -8.91
N GLU A 181 1.76 17.53 -9.61
CA GLU A 181 2.01 16.11 -9.63
C GLU A 181 1.97 15.58 -11.07
N GLU A 182 2.80 14.59 -11.34
CA GLU A 182 2.76 13.84 -12.59
C GLU A 182 2.31 12.41 -12.26
N LEU A 183 1.09 12.08 -12.70
CA LEU A 183 0.54 10.74 -12.52
C LEU A 183 0.68 9.96 -13.82
N ALA A 184 1.35 8.81 -13.74
CA ALA A 184 1.37 7.87 -14.85
C ALA A 184 -0.05 7.35 -15.10
N LYS A 185 -0.59 7.61 -16.29
CA LYS A 185 -1.86 7.04 -16.71
C LYS A 185 -1.59 5.64 -17.24
N SER A 186 -2.23 4.66 -16.64
CA SER A 186 -2.16 3.27 -17.09
C SER A 186 -3.56 2.68 -17.05
N ASP A 187 -3.95 1.98 -18.12
CA ASP A 187 -5.18 1.20 -18.16
C ASP A 187 -5.01 -0.17 -17.45
N ARG A 188 -3.78 -0.49 -17.00
CA ARG A 188 -3.47 -1.71 -16.26
C ARG A 188 -3.89 -1.59 -14.80
N PRO A 189 -4.17 -2.72 -14.12
CA PRO A 189 -4.48 -2.74 -12.70
C PRO A 189 -3.40 -2.00 -11.87
N GLU A 190 -3.82 -1.38 -10.78
CA GLU A 190 -2.87 -0.78 -9.84
C GLU A 190 -2.00 -1.87 -9.21
N LEU A 191 -0.69 -1.59 -9.10
CA LEU A 191 0.33 -2.56 -8.71
C LEU A 191 0.07 -3.21 -7.34
N THR A 192 -0.44 -2.44 -6.37
CA THR A 192 -0.72 -2.93 -5.01
C THR A 192 -2.01 -3.76 -4.90
N ALA A 193 -2.91 -3.66 -5.90
CA ALA A 193 -4.19 -4.36 -5.92
C ALA A 193 -4.25 -5.48 -6.96
N ALA A 194 -3.25 -5.59 -7.83
CA ALA A 194 -3.22 -6.54 -8.93
C ALA A 194 -3.12 -7.99 -8.44
N LYS A 195 -3.88 -8.88 -9.08
CA LYS A 195 -3.79 -10.33 -8.82
C LYS A 195 -2.57 -10.97 -9.47
N ILE A 196 -2.08 -10.38 -10.56
CA ILE A 196 -0.90 -10.83 -11.30
C ILE A 196 0.00 -9.63 -11.49
N VAL A 197 1.30 -9.82 -11.23
CA VAL A 197 2.32 -8.80 -11.44
C VAL A 197 3.44 -9.37 -12.29
N VAL A 198 3.80 -8.66 -13.36
CA VAL A 198 5.00 -8.95 -14.17
C VAL A 198 6.01 -7.84 -13.89
N SER A 199 7.19 -8.19 -13.39
CA SER A 199 8.16 -7.19 -12.93
C SER A 199 9.52 -7.34 -13.62
N GLY A 200 10.05 -6.20 -14.09
CA GLY A 200 11.33 -6.13 -14.78
C GLY A 200 12.47 -5.65 -13.91
N GLY A 201 13.61 -6.33 -14.01
CA GLY A 201 14.85 -5.93 -13.36
C GLY A 201 15.80 -5.18 -14.28
N ARG A 202 17.01 -4.92 -13.76
CA ARG A 202 18.10 -4.32 -14.55
C ARG A 202 18.52 -5.22 -15.75
N GLY A 203 18.17 -6.53 -15.70
CA GLY A 203 18.37 -7.45 -16.81
C GLY A 203 17.61 -7.07 -18.08
N MET A 204 16.58 -6.21 -17.97
CA MET A 204 15.88 -5.64 -19.15
C MET A 204 16.77 -4.72 -19.98
N GLN A 205 17.94 -4.28 -19.49
CA GLN A 205 18.98 -3.48 -20.15
C GLN A 205 18.59 -2.02 -20.43
N ASN A 206 17.37 -1.74 -20.88
CA ASN A 206 16.87 -0.38 -21.16
C ASN A 206 15.33 -0.33 -21.04
N GLY A 207 14.77 0.89 -21.11
CA GLY A 207 13.32 1.13 -20.99
C GLY A 207 12.52 0.57 -22.16
N ASP A 208 13.07 0.62 -23.38
CA ASP A 208 12.36 0.15 -24.60
C ASP A 208 12.05 -1.35 -24.52
N ASN A 209 12.87 -2.11 -23.82
CA ASN A 209 12.68 -3.55 -23.65
C ASN A 209 11.52 -3.91 -22.71
N PHE A 210 11.04 -2.96 -21.90
CA PHE A 210 9.83 -3.18 -21.08
C PHE A 210 8.58 -3.43 -21.94
N LYS A 211 8.60 -3.11 -23.23
CA LYS A 211 7.53 -3.48 -24.19
C LYS A 211 7.17 -4.98 -24.14
N HIS A 212 8.15 -5.85 -23.91
CA HIS A 212 7.91 -7.30 -23.80
C HIS A 212 7.11 -7.64 -22.54
N LEU A 213 7.39 -6.92 -21.43
CA LEU A 213 6.63 -7.09 -20.18
C LEU A 213 5.23 -6.51 -20.29
N TYR A 214 5.09 -5.36 -20.97
CA TYR A 214 3.78 -4.76 -21.24
C TYR A 214 2.90 -5.69 -22.07
N ALA A 215 3.44 -6.28 -23.15
CA ALA A 215 2.70 -7.21 -23.99
C ALA A 215 2.23 -8.45 -23.23
N LEU A 216 3.11 -9.06 -22.43
CA LEU A 216 2.77 -10.19 -21.58
C LEU A 216 1.72 -9.79 -20.50
N ALA A 217 1.90 -8.63 -19.87
CA ALA A 217 0.99 -8.13 -18.83
C ALA A 217 -0.42 -7.86 -19.38
N ASP A 218 -0.52 -7.29 -20.59
CA ASP A 218 -1.81 -7.01 -21.24
C ASP A 218 -2.59 -8.30 -21.52
N LYS A 219 -1.92 -9.38 -21.93
CA LYS A 219 -2.57 -10.68 -22.11
C LYS A 219 -3.03 -11.33 -20.81
N LEU A 220 -2.25 -11.15 -19.74
CA LEU A 220 -2.56 -11.71 -18.42
C LEU A 220 -3.51 -10.84 -17.59
N GLY A 221 -3.84 -9.62 -18.03
CA GLY A 221 -4.53 -8.64 -17.21
C GLY A 221 -3.72 -8.26 -15.97
N ALA A 222 -2.39 -8.23 -16.10
CA ALA A 222 -1.44 -8.03 -15.02
C ALA A 222 -1.02 -6.56 -14.86
N ALA A 223 -0.58 -6.20 -13.66
CA ALA A 223 0.17 -4.97 -13.45
C ALA A 223 1.65 -5.17 -13.82
N VAL A 224 2.34 -4.09 -14.17
CA VAL A 224 3.78 -4.12 -14.44
C VAL A 224 4.54 -3.39 -13.33
N GLY A 225 5.51 -4.10 -12.74
CA GLY A 225 6.40 -3.57 -11.73
C GLY A 225 7.86 -3.52 -12.20
N ALA A 226 8.71 -2.95 -11.37
CA ALA A 226 10.14 -2.88 -11.64
C ALA A 226 10.98 -2.97 -10.37
N SER A 227 12.22 -3.42 -10.50
CA SER A 227 13.19 -3.31 -9.43
C SER A 227 13.68 -1.86 -9.28
N ARG A 228 14.12 -1.49 -8.07
CA ARG A 228 14.75 -0.18 -7.83
C ARG A 228 15.89 0.09 -8.83
N ALA A 229 16.72 -0.90 -9.14
CA ALA A 229 17.83 -0.75 -10.07
C ALA A 229 17.37 -0.40 -11.51
N ALA A 230 16.20 -0.85 -11.94
CA ALA A 230 15.62 -0.47 -13.23
C ALA A 230 15.05 0.96 -13.20
N VAL A 231 14.43 1.35 -12.09
CA VAL A 231 13.92 2.72 -11.87
C VAL A 231 15.08 3.72 -11.78
N ASP A 232 16.09 3.45 -10.95
CA ASP A 232 17.28 4.31 -10.81
C ASP A 232 18.05 4.47 -12.13
N ALA A 233 17.99 3.47 -13.02
CA ALA A 233 18.56 3.54 -14.37
C ALA A 233 17.64 4.29 -15.37
N GLY A 234 16.48 4.78 -14.96
CA GLY A 234 15.56 5.52 -15.81
C GLY A 234 14.79 4.66 -16.84
N PHE A 235 14.71 3.33 -16.64
CA PHE A 235 13.98 2.45 -17.56
C PHE A 235 12.48 2.65 -17.47
N VAL A 236 11.97 2.90 -16.26
CA VAL A 236 10.56 3.09 -15.96
C VAL A 236 10.40 4.11 -14.83
N PRO A 237 9.22 4.74 -14.69
CA PRO A 237 8.96 5.70 -13.64
C PRO A 237 8.93 5.07 -12.23
N ASN A 238 9.14 5.91 -11.22
CA ASN A 238 9.29 5.49 -9.82
C ASN A 238 8.04 4.83 -9.21
N ASP A 239 6.87 5.16 -9.69
CA ASP A 239 5.59 4.59 -9.23
C ASP A 239 5.44 3.09 -9.58
N MET A 240 6.29 2.56 -10.47
CA MET A 240 6.38 1.13 -10.79
C MET A 240 7.34 0.37 -9.86
N GLN A 241 8.05 1.03 -8.96
CA GLN A 241 9.01 0.37 -8.09
C GLN A 241 8.35 -0.59 -7.10
N VAL A 242 8.80 -1.86 -7.11
CA VAL A 242 8.48 -2.89 -6.11
C VAL A 242 9.68 -3.09 -5.20
N GLY A 243 9.45 -3.07 -3.89
CA GLY A 243 10.51 -3.29 -2.90
C GLY A 243 10.27 -2.57 -1.59
N GLN A 244 11.22 -2.64 -0.68
CA GLN A 244 11.17 -2.05 0.66
C GLN A 244 10.87 -0.54 0.64
N THR A 245 11.43 0.19 -0.33
CA THR A 245 11.23 1.64 -0.49
C THR A 245 10.26 2.01 -1.61
N GLY A 246 9.69 1.00 -2.28
CA GLY A 246 8.66 1.13 -3.28
C GLY A 246 7.31 0.59 -2.79
N LYS A 247 6.54 0.06 -3.73
CA LYS A 247 5.27 -0.61 -3.43
C LYS A 247 5.53 -2.03 -2.92
N ILE A 248 4.76 -2.44 -1.92
CA ILE A 248 4.73 -3.82 -1.42
C ILE A 248 3.52 -4.50 -2.05
N VAL A 249 3.78 -5.64 -2.68
CA VAL A 249 2.77 -6.40 -3.41
C VAL A 249 2.74 -7.85 -2.92
N ALA A 250 1.57 -8.49 -2.96
CA ALA A 250 1.38 -9.91 -2.68
C ALA A 250 0.32 -10.50 -3.63
N PRO A 251 0.60 -10.50 -4.95
CA PRO A 251 -0.31 -11.04 -5.94
C PRO A 251 -0.44 -12.57 -5.81
N GLN A 252 -1.40 -13.12 -6.51
CA GLN A 252 -1.50 -14.57 -6.68
C GLN A 252 -0.36 -15.13 -7.54
N LEU A 253 0.13 -14.33 -8.49
CA LEU A 253 1.27 -14.68 -9.34
C LEU A 253 2.18 -13.47 -9.53
N TYR A 254 3.46 -13.64 -9.19
CA TYR A 254 4.51 -12.66 -9.44
C TYR A 254 5.54 -13.24 -10.41
N ILE A 255 5.70 -12.62 -11.57
CA ILE A 255 6.69 -13.03 -12.58
C ILE A 255 7.87 -12.05 -12.52
N ALA A 256 9.01 -12.52 -12.03
CA ALA A 256 10.24 -11.76 -11.89
C ALA A 256 11.14 -11.98 -13.13
N VAL A 257 11.32 -10.95 -13.96
CA VAL A 257 12.07 -11.02 -15.21
C VAL A 257 13.37 -10.22 -15.11
N GLY A 258 14.51 -10.87 -15.18
CA GLY A 258 15.82 -10.23 -15.11
C GLY A 258 16.09 -9.48 -13.80
N ILE A 259 15.47 -9.95 -12.71
CA ILE A 259 15.61 -9.44 -11.34
C ILE A 259 16.61 -10.31 -10.58
N SER A 260 17.58 -9.69 -9.91
CA SER A 260 18.61 -10.43 -9.16
C SER A 260 18.09 -11.06 -7.85
N GLY A 261 17.06 -10.49 -7.23
CA GLY A 261 16.58 -10.95 -5.92
C GLY A 261 17.31 -10.30 -4.74
N ALA A 262 17.74 -9.05 -4.88
CA ALA A 262 18.25 -8.30 -3.74
C ALA A 262 17.22 -8.23 -2.62
N ILE A 263 17.68 -8.31 -1.36
CA ILE A 263 16.81 -8.39 -0.16
C ILE A 263 15.77 -7.26 -0.11
N GLN A 264 16.12 -6.07 -0.60
CA GLN A 264 15.21 -4.92 -0.64
C GLN A 264 14.06 -5.12 -1.64
N HIS A 265 14.31 -5.84 -2.75
CA HIS A 265 13.26 -6.20 -3.69
C HIS A 265 12.38 -7.32 -3.12
N LEU A 266 13.01 -8.35 -2.56
CA LEU A 266 12.30 -9.47 -1.93
C LEU A 266 11.36 -9.00 -0.82
N ALA A 267 11.75 -8.00 -0.02
CA ALA A 267 10.89 -7.41 1.01
C ALA A 267 9.57 -6.83 0.47
N GLY A 268 9.52 -6.53 -0.84
CA GLY A 268 8.32 -5.99 -1.50
C GLY A 268 7.46 -7.01 -2.20
N MET A 269 7.91 -8.28 -2.40
CA MET A 269 7.15 -9.25 -3.21
C MET A 269 7.15 -10.69 -2.70
N LYS A 270 7.96 -11.01 -1.71
CA LYS A 270 8.11 -12.41 -1.24
C LYS A 270 6.83 -13.04 -0.68
N ASP A 271 5.85 -12.22 -0.28
CA ASP A 271 4.56 -12.69 0.23
C ASP A 271 3.58 -13.03 -0.91
N SER A 272 4.01 -12.98 -2.18
CA SER A 272 3.25 -13.46 -3.35
C SER A 272 2.95 -14.95 -3.23
N LYS A 273 1.77 -15.40 -3.68
CA LYS A 273 1.37 -16.81 -3.54
C LYS A 273 2.17 -17.76 -4.42
N VAL A 274 2.49 -17.31 -5.64
CA VAL A 274 3.35 -18.02 -6.58
C VAL A 274 4.35 -17.03 -7.16
N ILE A 275 5.62 -17.40 -7.13
CA ILE A 275 6.72 -16.60 -7.69
C ILE A 275 7.36 -17.39 -8.83
N VAL A 276 7.38 -16.80 -10.02
CA VAL A 276 8.09 -17.32 -11.19
C VAL A 276 9.28 -16.41 -11.46
N ALA A 277 10.46 -16.97 -11.62
CA ALA A 277 11.68 -16.22 -11.94
C ALA A 277 12.25 -16.63 -13.30
N ILE A 278 12.58 -15.62 -14.11
CA ILE A 278 13.31 -15.78 -15.39
C ILE A 278 14.60 -14.97 -15.28
N ASN A 279 15.73 -15.65 -15.25
CA ASN A 279 17.05 -15.02 -15.19
C ASN A 279 18.08 -15.91 -15.90
N LYS A 280 19.08 -15.30 -16.57
CA LYS A 280 20.18 -16.03 -17.19
C LYS A 280 21.24 -16.52 -16.18
N ASP A 281 21.30 -15.89 -15.00
CA ASP A 281 22.21 -16.23 -13.91
C ASP A 281 21.52 -17.21 -12.98
N GLU A 282 21.95 -18.48 -13.02
CA GLU A 282 21.39 -19.56 -12.20
C GLU A 282 21.63 -19.37 -10.70
N GLU A 283 22.67 -18.60 -10.33
CA GLU A 283 23.00 -18.28 -8.94
C GLU A 283 22.26 -17.02 -8.42
N ALA A 284 21.41 -16.42 -9.23
CA ALA A 284 20.66 -15.23 -8.82
C ALA A 284 19.79 -15.52 -7.58
N PRO A 285 19.88 -14.72 -6.49
CA PRO A 285 19.13 -14.96 -5.25
C PRO A 285 17.61 -15.03 -5.42
N ILE A 286 17.06 -14.51 -6.54
CA ILE A 286 15.62 -14.60 -6.82
C ILE A 286 15.15 -16.05 -6.91
N PHE A 287 15.99 -17.00 -7.35
CA PHE A 287 15.64 -18.41 -7.44
C PHE A 287 15.47 -19.07 -6.08
N GLN A 288 16.03 -18.50 -5.00
CA GLN A 288 15.87 -19.03 -3.63
C GLN A 288 14.45 -18.84 -3.09
N VAL A 289 13.68 -17.88 -3.66
CA VAL A 289 12.31 -17.58 -3.25
C VAL A 289 11.29 -17.92 -4.34
N ALA A 290 11.73 -18.31 -5.52
CA ALA A 290 10.86 -18.68 -6.64
C ALA A 290 10.31 -20.09 -6.48
N ASP A 291 8.99 -20.25 -6.71
CA ASP A 291 8.34 -21.56 -6.81
C ASP A 291 8.70 -22.24 -8.14
N TYR A 292 8.88 -21.43 -9.19
CA TYR A 292 9.31 -21.91 -10.51
C TYR A 292 10.42 -20.99 -11.04
N GLY A 293 11.50 -21.59 -11.49
CA GLY A 293 12.66 -20.91 -12.06
C GLY A 293 12.94 -21.36 -13.49
N LEU A 294 13.17 -20.38 -14.37
CA LEU A 294 13.64 -20.62 -15.73
C LEU A 294 15.00 -19.92 -15.91
N VAL A 295 16.07 -20.72 -16.04
CA VAL A 295 17.40 -20.21 -16.37
C VAL A 295 17.47 -20.07 -17.90
N ALA A 296 17.24 -18.85 -18.40
CA ALA A 296 17.18 -18.55 -19.82
C ALA A 296 17.43 -17.07 -20.13
N ASP A 297 17.68 -16.75 -21.39
CA ASP A 297 17.63 -15.37 -21.85
C ASP A 297 16.18 -14.88 -21.85
N LEU A 298 15.92 -13.80 -21.11
CA LEU A 298 14.59 -13.22 -20.99
C LEU A 298 14.05 -12.70 -22.33
N PHE A 299 14.93 -12.31 -23.27
CA PHE A 299 14.52 -11.82 -24.58
C PHE A 299 14.05 -12.93 -25.53
N GLU A 300 14.33 -14.19 -25.19
CA GLU A 300 13.76 -15.36 -25.85
C GLU A 300 12.56 -15.90 -25.08
N ALA A 301 12.72 -16.05 -23.75
CA ALA A 301 11.72 -16.70 -22.91
C ALA A 301 10.42 -15.90 -22.78
N VAL A 302 10.48 -14.56 -22.62
CA VAL A 302 9.27 -13.75 -22.42
C VAL A 302 8.40 -13.71 -23.67
N PRO A 303 8.94 -13.49 -24.91
CA PRO A 303 8.14 -13.58 -26.12
C PRO A 303 7.54 -14.98 -26.39
N GLU A 304 8.24 -16.06 -26.00
CA GLU A 304 7.66 -17.40 -26.09
C GLU A 304 6.52 -17.61 -25.08
N LEU A 305 6.71 -17.18 -23.83
CA LEU A 305 5.65 -17.20 -22.82
C LEU A 305 4.43 -16.39 -23.27
N GLU A 306 4.64 -15.22 -23.87
CA GLU A 306 3.56 -14.39 -24.41
C GLU A 306 2.72 -15.11 -25.46
N LYS A 307 3.31 -15.98 -26.28
CA LYS A 307 2.56 -16.75 -27.29
C LYS A 307 1.72 -17.87 -26.70
N LEU A 308 2.08 -18.36 -25.50
CA LEU A 308 1.46 -19.50 -24.85
C LEU A 308 0.27 -19.13 -23.93
N VAL A 309 0.11 -17.83 -23.61
CA VAL A 309 -0.94 -17.31 -22.71
C VAL A 309 -1.98 -16.46 -23.42
#